data_6f21a4f33aa82294f081f5e9085d02d8
#
_entry.id   6f21a4f33aa82294f081f5e9085d02d8
#
_cell.length_a   1.000
_cell.length_b   1.000
_cell.length_c   1.000
_cell.angle_alpha   90.00
_cell.angle_beta   90.00
_cell.angle_gamma   90.00
#
_symmetry.space_group_name_H-M   'P 1'
#
loop_
_entity.id
_entity.type
_entity.pdbx_description
1 polymer ?
#
loop_
_entity_poly.entity_id
_entity_poly.type
_entity_poly.pdbx_seq_one_letter_code
_entity_poly.pdbx_strand_id
1 'polypeptide(L)'
;LTRQYFILTLLFIFLTGCANKNNYNTKTYEDWKLRLSTQKTWQVEGKLAFISPDERQSANLNWQQTQNSNHLVLTTFIGTRILSLKQTAVGAELIFDDQQFFDTNASKLLQRLTGFTLPVNNAGQWLKATIDDQTLEVDQLGRAKSVLWFDDAGKKWQINYTSYIQKHGFWLPNALTLTHQKIKIKIKLYDWQFN
;
A
#
# COMPACT_ATOMS: atom_id res chain seq x y z
N LEU A 1 -31.94 40.28 43.95
CA LEU A 1 -31.80 40.39 42.46
C LEU A 1 -30.35 40.32 41.98
N THR A 2 -29.40 40.96 42.66
CA THR A 2 -27.98 41.00 42.25
C THR A 2 -27.25 39.63 42.34
N ARG A 3 -27.65 38.78 43.26
CA ARG A 3 -27.01 37.45 43.47
C ARG A 3 -27.40 36.41 42.39
N GLN A 4 -28.57 36.55 41.79
CA GLN A 4 -29.06 35.68 40.73
C GLN A 4 -28.34 35.97 39.39
N TYR A 5 -28.06 37.24 39.11
CA TYR A 5 -27.31 37.62 37.90
C TYR A 5 -25.85 37.21 37.96
N PHE A 6 -25.24 37.16 39.15
CA PHE A 6 -23.85 36.73 39.32
C PHE A 6 -23.66 35.24 39.01
N ILE A 7 -24.65 34.39 39.38
CA ILE A 7 -24.62 32.96 39.06
C ILE A 7 -24.86 32.71 37.58
N LEU A 8 -25.71 33.52 36.92
CA LEU A 8 -25.99 33.41 35.49
C LEU A 8 -24.78 33.82 34.64
N THR A 9 -24.02 34.83 35.08
CA THR A 9 -22.79 35.31 34.39
C THR A 9 -21.65 34.31 34.56
N LEU A 10 -21.55 33.63 35.71
CA LEU A 10 -20.52 32.62 35.96
C LEU A 10 -20.73 31.35 35.12
N LEU A 11 -21.99 31.00 34.81
CA LEU A 11 -22.34 29.84 33.99
C LEU A 11 -21.99 30.01 32.52
N PHE A 12 -21.90 31.27 32.02
CA PHE A 12 -21.60 31.57 30.62
C PHE A 12 -20.09 31.50 30.27
N ILE A 13 -19.22 31.52 31.29
CA ILE A 13 -17.77 31.51 31.11
C ILE A 13 -17.24 30.09 30.83
N PHE A 14 -18.00 29.02 31.14
CA PHE A 14 -17.59 27.63 30.94
C PHE A 14 -17.87 27.07 29.53
N LEU A 15 -18.46 27.85 28.60
CA LEU A 15 -18.80 27.41 27.24
C LEU A 15 -17.74 27.73 26.17
N THR A 16 -16.61 28.31 26.55
CA THR A 16 -15.46 28.42 25.61
C THR A 16 -14.70 27.10 25.60
N GLY A 17 -15.37 26.03 25.16
CA GLY A 17 -14.71 24.80 24.77
C GLY A 17 -13.78 25.14 23.59
N CYS A 18 -12.46 25.08 23.82
CA CYS A 18 -11.47 25.14 22.74
C CYS A 18 -11.74 23.98 21.80
N ALA A 19 -12.44 24.24 20.68
CA ALA A 19 -12.42 23.38 19.53
C ALA A 19 -10.98 23.43 19.00
N ASN A 20 -10.14 22.51 19.48
CA ASN A 20 -8.79 22.33 18.99
C ASN A 20 -8.94 21.76 17.57
N LYS A 21 -9.13 22.64 16.58
CA LYS A 21 -9.00 22.30 15.17
C LYS A 21 -7.51 21.95 14.98
N ASN A 22 -7.20 20.66 15.05
CA ASN A 22 -5.93 20.16 14.59
C ASN A 22 -5.80 20.57 13.11
N ASN A 23 -5.21 21.73 12.87
CA ASN A 23 -4.75 22.13 11.54
C ASN A 23 -3.59 21.20 11.20
N TYR A 24 -3.92 19.99 10.73
CA TYR A 24 -2.92 19.14 10.08
C TYR A 24 -2.40 19.92 8.87
N ASN A 25 -1.11 20.17 8.89
CA ASN A 25 -0.45 20.93 7.84
C ASN A 25 -0.44 20.05 6.58
N THR A 26 -1.45 20.19 5.72
CA THR A 26 -1.59 19.47 4.44
C THR A 26 -0.32 19.61 3.58
N LYS A 27 0.36 20.76 3.69
CA LYS A 27 1.64 21.02 3.02
C LYS A 27 2.73 20.01 3.43
N THR A 28 2.78 19.59 4.70
CA THR A 28 3.76 18.61 5.19
C THR A 28 3.49 17.21 4.63
N TYR A 29 2.23 16.88 4.38
CA TYR A 29 1.85 15.60 3.76
C TYR A 29 2.30 15.54 2.28
N GLU A 30 2.00 16.55 1.49
CA GLU A 30 2.39 16.61 0.09
C GLU A 30 3.91 16.52 -0.07
N ASP A 31 4.66 17.19 0.81
CA ASP A 31 6.12 17.19 0.78
C ASP A 31 6.72 15.79 1.03
N TRP A 32 6.23 15.03 2.00
CA TRP A 32 6.78 13.69 2.25
C TRP A 32 6.31 12.67 1.20
N LYS A 33 5.08 12.77 0.68
CA LYS A 33 4.57 11.96 -0.41
C LYS A 33 5.42 12.16 -1.67
N LEU A 34 5.71 13.41 -2.02
CA LEU A 34 6.58 13.74 -3.14
C LEU A 34 7.98 13.13 -2.96
N ARG A 35 8.62 13.34 -1.79
CA ARG A 35 9.93 12.75 -1.50
C ARG A 35 9.90 11.22 -1.53
N LEU A 36 8.84 10.58 -1.02
CA LEU A 36 8.68 9.13 -1.08
C LEU A 36 8.49 8.62 -2.51
N SER A 37 7.80 9.37 -3.37
CA SER A 37 7.61 9.02 -4.78
C SER A 37 8.93 9.03 -5.56
N THR A 38 9.90 9.86 -5.15
CA THR A 38 11.24 9.91 -5.78
C THR A 38 12.15 8.75 -5.37
N GLN A 39 11.81 8.01 -4.30
CA GLN A 39 12.57 6.82 -3.89
C GLN A 39 12.35 5.70 -4.92
N LYS A 40 13.28 5.56 -5.87
CA LYS A 40 13.20 4.57 -6.97
C LYS A 40 13.76 3.21 -6.58
N THR A 41 14.63 3.18 -5.54
CA THR A 41 15.25 1.95 -5.03
C THR A 41 14.75 1.69 -3.63
N TRP A 42 14.10 0.56 -3.44
CA TRP A 42 13.55 0.14 -2.16
C TRP A 42 13.42 -1.38 -2.09
N GLN A 43 13.39 -1.89 -0.87
CA GLN A 43 13.03 -3.26 -0.55
C GLN A 43 12.02 -3.27 0.59
N VAL A 44 11.11 -4.23 0.56
CA VAL A 44 10.15 -4.45 1.63
C VAL A 44 9.94 -5.93 1.89
N GLU A 45 9.89 -6.30 3.15
CA GLU A 45 9.51 -7.63 3.61
C GLU A 45 8.11 -7.61 4.21
N GLY A 46 7.42 -8.74 4.06
CA GLY A 46 6.05 -8.81 4.51
C GLY A 46 5.44 -10.22 4.42
N LYS A 47 4.11 -10.23 4.51
CA LYS A 47 3.26 -11.40 4.26
C LYS A 47 2.16 -11.01 3.30
N LEU A 48 1.81 -11.95 2.45
CA LEU A 48 0.72 -11.83 1.50
C LEU A 48 -0.25 -12.99 1.71
N ALA A 49 -1.56 -12.69 1.67
CA ALA A 49 -2.60 -13.70 1.59
C ALA A 49 -3.45 -13.44 0.35
N PHE A 50 -3.48 -14.39 -0.56
CA PHE A 50 -4.37 -14.45 -1.71
C PHE A 50 -5.65 -15.19 -1.32
N ILE A 51 -6.81 -14.63 -1.64
CA ILE A 51 -8.12 -15.15 -1.29
C ILE A 51 -9.00 -15.03 -2.53
N SER A 52 -9.46 -16.17 -3.02
CA SER A 52 -10.47 -16.30 -4.08
C SER A 52 -11.66 -17.13 -3.55
N PRO A 53 -12.74 -17.29 -4.31
CA PRO A 53 -13.85 -18.17 -3.91
C PRO A 53 -13.42 -19.63 -3.67
N ASP A 54 -12.41 -20.09 -4.41
CA ASP A 54 -12.05 -21.50 -4.49
C ASP A 54 -10.84 -21.85 -3.61
N GLU A 55 -10.01 -20.82 -3.25
CA GLU A 55 -8.77 -21.07 -2.53
C GLU A 55 -8.33 -19.90 -1.63
N ARG A 56 -7.53 -20.24 -0.64
CA ARG A 56 -6.82 -19.30 0.19
C ARG A 56 -5.37 -19.74 0.37
N GLN A 57 -4.44 -18.90 -0.07
CA GLN A 57 -3.02 -19.15 0.05
C GLN A 57 -2.33 -17.99 0.79
N SER A 58 -1.23 -18.30 1.49
CA SER A 58 -0.43 -17.31 2.21
C SER A 58 1.05 -17.58 1.97
N ALA A 59 1.82 -16.51 1.86
CA ALA A 59 3.26 -16.57 1.64
C ALA A 59 3.97 -15.45 2.41
N ASN A 60 5.25 -15.65 2.74
CA ASN A 60 6.14 -14.56 3.03
C ASN A 60 6.46 -13.83 1.73
N LEU A 61 6.63 -12.52 1.82
CA LEU A 61 6.86 -11.63 0.70
C LEU A 61 8.19 -10.92 0.90
N ASN A 62 9.05 -10.96 -0.12
CA ASN A 62 10.16 -10.07 -0.29
C ASN A 62 10.00 -9.36 -1.63
N TRP A 63 9.96 -8.03 -1.61
CA TRP A 63 9.76 -7.25 -2.82
C TRP A 63 10.81 -6.16 -2.91
N GLN A 64 11.58 -6.19 -3.99
CA GLN A 64 12.64 -5.24 -4.24
C GLN A 64 12.40 -4.52 -5.57
N GLN A 65 12.61 -3.22 -5.58
CA GLN A 65 12.65 -2.41 -6.79
C GLN A 65 13.96 -1.64 -6.85
N THR A 66 14.55 -1.64 -8.02
CA THR A 66 15.66 -0.76 -8.42
C THR A 66 15.21 0.14 -9.56
N GLN A 67 16.09 1.00 -10.07
CA GLN A 67 15.81 1.80 -11.26
C GLN A 67 15.47 0.94 -12.50
N ASN A 68 16.06 -0.27 -12.61
CA ASN A 68 15.99 -1.09 -13.81
C ASN A 68 15.25 -2.42 -13.63
N SER A 69 14.83 -2.76 -12.42
CA SER A 69 14.18 -4.03 -12.14
C SER A 69 13.18 -3.96 -11.00
N ASN A 70 12.17 -4.79 -11.10
CA ASN A 70 11.19 -5.07 -10.05
C ASN A 70 11.23 -6.58 -9.79
N HIS A 71 11.48 -6.99 -8.55
CA HIS A 71 11.69 -8.40 -8.19
C HIS A 71 10.83 -8.77 -6.98
N LEU A 72 9.87 -9.64 -7.19
CA LEU A 72 8.99 -10.23 -6.18
C LEU A 72 9.41 -11.67 -5.92
N VAL A 73 9.65 -12.02 -4.66
CA VAL A 73 9.86 -13.39 -4.22
C VAL A 73 8.79 -13.74 -3.18
N LEU A 74 8.11 -14.86 -3.40
CA LEU A 74 7.20 -15.45 -2.43
C LEU A 74 7.78 -16.77 -1.92
N THR A 75 7.73 -16.95 -0.60
CA THR A 75 8.21 -18.19 0.06
C THR A 75 7.16 -18.71 1.03
N THR A 76 7.24 -20.01 1.33
CA THR A 76 6.48 -20.62 2.41
C THR A 76 6.94 -20.07 3.77
N PHE A 77 6.23 -20.40 4.85
CA PHE A 77 6.63 -19.96 6.20
C PHE A 77 7.99 -20.54 6.65
N ILE A 78 8.41 -21.68 6.08
CA ILE A 78 9.74 -22.30 6.34
C ILE A 78 10.83 -21.82 5.36
N GLY A 79 10.52 -20.84 4.48
CA GLY A 79 11.49 -20.24 3.57
C GLY A 79 11.66 -20.92 2.21
N THR A 80 10.94 -22.00 1.90
CA THR A 80 10.94 -22.61 0.57
C THR A 80 10.35 -21.64 -0.45
N ARG A 81 11.05 -21.39 -1.56
CA ARG A 81 10.58 -20.51 -2.62
C ARG A 81 9.34 -21.09 -3.31
N ILE A 82 8.26 -20.33 -3.35
CA ILE A 82 7.03 -20.63 -4.10
C ILE A 82 7.19 -20.09 -5.53
N LEU A 83 7.60 -18.82 -5.66
CA LEU A 83 7.87 -18.19 -6.94
C LEU A 83 8.91 -17.07 -6.81
N SER A 84 9.54 -16.75 -7.92
CA SER A 84 10.38 -15.55 -8.10
C SER A 84 10.00 -14.91 -9.42
N LEU A 85 9.52 -13.66 -9.38
CA LEU A 85 9.10 -12.90 -10.55
C LEU A 85 9.96 -11.65 -10.66
N LYS A 86 10.71 -11.54 -11.76
CA LYS A 86 11.57 -10.40 -12.07
C LYS A 86 11.08 -9.72 -13.34
N GLN A 87 10.85 -8.43 -13.26
CA GLN A 87 10.54 -7.55 -14.41
C GLN A 87 11.69 -6.60 -14.64
N THR A 88 12.09 -6.44 -15.90
CA THR A 88 13.09 -5.48 -16.37
C THR A 88 12.54 -4.74 -17.61
N ALA A 89 13.33 -3.82 -18.16
CA ALA A 89 12.97 -3.12 -19.40
C ALA A 89 12.84 -4.07 -20.63
N VAL A 90 13.51 -5.22 -20.60
CA VAL A 90 13.51 -6.19 -21.71
C VAL A 90 12.43 -7.26 -21.58
N GLY A 91 11.79 -7.39 -20.41
CA GLY A 91 10.73 -8.36 -20.20
C GLY A 91 10.66 -8.87 -18.77
N ALA A 92 9.86 -9.91 -18.59
CA ALA A 92 9.60 -10.57 -17.32
C ALA A 92 10.07 -12.02 -17.34
N GLU A 93 10.62 -12.45 -16.21
CA GLU A 93 11.03 -13.82 -15.91
C GLU A 93 10.28 -14.29 -14.66
N LEU A 94 9.65 -15.45 -14.74
CA LEU A 94 9.03 -16.12 -13.59
C LEU A 94 9.67 -17.50 -13.41
N ILE A 95 10.18 -17.74 -12.20
CA ILE A 95 10.57 -19.08 -11.76
C ILE A 95 9.43 -19.57 -10.87
N PHE A 96 8.79 -20.66 -11.29
CA PHE A 96 7.66 -21.28 -10.61
C PHE A 96 7.70 -22.79 -10.86
N ASP A 97 7.51 -23.60 -9.81
CA ASP A 97 7.58 -25.07 -9.88
C ASP A 97 8.90 -25.57 -10.52
N ASP A 98 10.03 -24.96 -10.09
CA ASP A 98 11.39 -25.21 -10.58
C ASP A 98 11.59 -25.06 -12.10
N GLN A 99 10.62 -24.42 -12.77
CA GLN A 99 10.69 -24.09 -14.18
C GLN A 99 10.81 -22.57 -14.36
N GLN A 100 11.40 -22.16 -15.47
CA GLN A 100 11.65 -20.78 -15.83
C GLN A 100 10.83 -20.39 -17.07
N PHE A 101 10.10 -19.30 -16.95
CA PHE A 101 9.21 -18.80 -18.00
C PHE A 101 9.50 -17.34 -18.28
N PHE A 102 9.27 -16.93 -19.52
CA PHE A 102 9.52 -15.55 -19.98
C PHE A 102 8.28 -14.97 -20.67
N ASP A 103 8.11 -13.66 -20.54
CA ASP A 103 7.08 -12.88 -21.22
C ASP A 103 7.52 -11.40 -21.24
N THR A 104 6.83 -10.58 -21.99
CA THR A 104 7.02 -9.12 -21.96
C THR A 104 6.33 -8.45 -20.76
N ASN A 105 5.35 -9.11 -20.11
CA ASN A 105 4.53 -8.55 -19.06
C ASN A 105 4.46 -9.47 -17.84
N ALA A 106 4.99 -8.99 -16.71
CA ALA A 106 5.06 -9.73 -15.45
C ALA A 106 3.69 -10.12 -14.89
N SER A 107 2.71 -9.20 -14.92
CA SER A 107 1.37 -9.48 -14.39
C SER A 107 0.64 -10.56 -15.20
N LYS A 108 0.78 -10.55 -16.54
CA LYS A 108 0.23 -11.60 -17.43
C LYS A 108 0.91 -12.93 -17.19
N LEU A 109 2.25 -12.93 -17.09
CA LEU A 109 3.04 -14.13 -16.86
C LEU A 109 2.63 -14.79 -15.52
N LEU A 110 2.56 -14.02 -14.45
CA LEU A 110 2.12 -14.47 -13.14
C LEU A 110 0.73 -15.11 -13.20
N GLN A 111 -0.25 -14.40 -13.76
CA GLN A 111 -1.63 -14.89 -13.85
C GLN A 111 -1.74 -16.19 -14.67
N ARG A 112 -1.07 -16.25 -15.83
CA ARG A 112 -1.14 -17.40 -16.71
C ARG A 112 -0.63 -18.69 -16.09
N LEU A 113 0.44 -18.62 -15.30
CA LEU A 113 1.15 -19.78 -14.80
C LEU A 113 0.70 -20.19 -13.40
N THR A 114 0.27 -19.23 -12.57
CA THR A 114 -0.07 -19.52 -11.17
C THR A 114 -1.55 -19.32 -10.85
N GLY A 115 -2.34 -18.80 -11.79
CA GLY A 115 -3.71 -18.33 -11.52
C GLY A 115 -3.79 -17.07 -10.65
N PHE A 116 -2.66 -16.65 -10.05
CA PHE A 116 -2.56 -15.54 -9.12
C PHE A 116 -2.49 -14.20 -9.87
N THR A 117 -3.44 -13.31 -9.60
CA THR A 117 -3.47 -11.97 -10.21
C THR A 117 -2.97 -10.94 -9.21
N LEU A 118 -1.92 -10.20 -9.58
CA LEU A 118 -1.36 -9.10 -8.80
C LEU A 118 -0.83 -8.03 -9.77
N PRO A 119 -1.10 -6.74 -9.55
CA PRO A 119 -0.62 -5.66 -10.41
C PRO A 119 0.84 -5.30 -10.10
N VAL A 120 1.78 -6.16 -10.52
CA VAL A 120 3.20 -6.05 -10.16
C VAL A 120 3.93 -4.90 -10.84
N ASN A 121 3.52 -4.48 -12.03
CA ASN A 121 4.22 -3.47 -12.82
C ASN A 121 4.31 -2.12 -12.09
N ASN A 122 3.27 -1.72 -11.36
CA ASN A 122 3.19 -0.45 -10.66
C ASN A 122 3.24 -0.59 -9.13
N ALA A 123 3.86 -1.67 -8.66
CA ALA A 123 3.92 -2.01 -7.23
C ALA A 123 4.49 -0.87 -6.37
N GLY A 124 5.51 -0.17 -6.88
CA GLY A 124 6.11 0.95 -6.16
C GLY A 124 5.14 2.10 -5.84
N GLN A 125 4.08 2.29 -6.61
CA GLN A 125 3.08 3.31 -6.35
C GLN A 125 2.10 2.86 -5.26
N TRP A 126 1.48 1.71 -5.44
CA TRP A 126 0.44 1.27 -4.51
C TRP A 126 1.02 0.68 -3.21
N LEU A 127 2.20 0.05 -3.20
CA LEU A 127 2.87 -0.37 -1.96
C LEU A 127 3.24 0.82 -1.08
N LYS A 128 3.73 1.92 -1.67
CA LYS A 128 4.13 3.14 -0.96
C LYS A 128 2.96 4.11 -0.70
N ALA A 129 1.76 3.82 -1.20
CA ALA A 129 0.61 4.73 -1.17
C ALA A 129 0.90 6.10 -1.81
N THR A 130 1.66 6.12 -2.90
CA THR A 130 2.00 7.33 -3.66
C THR A 130 1.19 7.48 -4.95
N ILE A 131 0.11 6.70 -5.09
CA ILE A 131 -0.84 6.85 -6.20
C ILE A 131 -1.43 8.25 -6.17
N ASP A 132 -1.45 8.90 -7.33
CA ASP A 132 -2.13 10.16 -7.57
C ASP A 132 -3.33 9.90 -8.47
N ASP A 133 -4.53 9.92 -7.89
CA ASP A 133 -5.78 9.64 -8.58
C ASP A 133 -6.92 10.45 -7.97
N GLN A 134 -7.89 10.84 -8.78
CA GLN A 134 -9.06 11.62 -8.35
C GLN A 134 -9.96 10.90 -7.35
N THR A 135 -9.88 9.56 -7.29
CA THR A 135 -10.64 8.73 -6.35
C THR A 135 -9.92 8.50 -5.02
N LEU A 136 -8.74 9.13 -4.84
CA LEU A 136 -7.95 8.96 -3.63
C LEU A 136 -8.65 9.58 -2.43
N GLU A 137 -9.07 8.76 -1.48
CA GLU A 137 -9.49 9.19 -0.16
C GLU A 137 -8.30 9.21 0.78
N VAL A 138 -8.24 10.23 1.63
CA VAL A 138 -7.19 10.37 2.65
C VAL A 138 -7.77 10.36 4.05
N ASP A 139 -6.94 10.00 5.02
CA ASP A 139 -7.27 10.10 6.44
C ASP A 139 -7.03 11.53 6.98
N GLN A 140 -7.24 11.72 8.27
CA GLN A 140 -7.06 13.03 8.94
C GLN A 140 -5.61 13.54 8.90
N LEU A 141 -4.64 12.67 8.69
CA LEU A 141 -3.22 13.01 8.51
C LEU A 141 -2.84 13.18 7.03
N GLY A 142 -3.82 13.12 6.12
CA GLY A 142 -3.61 13.20 4.69
C GLY A 142 -3.05 11.91 4.05
N ARG A 143 -2.88 10.80 4.81
CA ARG A 143 -2.37 9.53 4.27
C ARG A 143 -3.47 8.83 3.47
N ALA A 144 -3.10 8.13 2.40
CA ALA A 144 -4.06 7.37 1.61
C ALA A 144 -4.86 6.41 2.50
N LYS A 145 -6.18 6.43 2.38
CA LYS A 145 -7.12 5.52 3.03
C LYS A 145 -7.67 4.52 2.04
N SER A 146 -8.12 5.00 0.90
CA SER A 146 -8.60 4.16 -0.18
C SER A 146 -8.40 4.81 -1.54
N VAL A 147 -8.29 4.00 -2.58
CA VAL A 147 -8.23 4.47 -3.96
C VAL A 147 -8.79 3.42 -4.91
N LEU A 148 -9.53 3.84 -5.94
CA LEU A 148 -9.85 3.03 -7.10
C LEU A 148 -8.73 3.23 -8.12
N TRP A 149 -8.12 2.16 -8.53
CA TRP A 149 -6.97 2.22 -9.43
C TRP A 149 -7.12 1.22 -10.58
N PHE A 150 -6.62 1.57 -11.76
CA PHE A 150 -6.59 0.70 -12.91
C PHE A 150 -5.16 0.29 -13.22
N ASP A 151 -4.92 -1.01 -13.34
CA ASP A 151 -3.62 -1.51 -13.77
C ASP A 151 -3.40 -1.32 -15.28
N ASP A 152 -2.19 -1.64 -15.78
CA ASP A 152 -1.83 -1.48 -17.19
C ASP A 152 -2.68 -2.35 -18.13
N ALA A 153 -3.37 -3.35 -17.62
CA ALA A 153 -4.33 -4.18 -18.35
C ALA A 153 -5.76 -3.65 -18.30
N GLY A 154 -5.99 -2.49 -17.65
CA GLY A 154 -7.31 -1.89 -17.46
C GLY A 154 -8.16 -2.59 -16.38
N LYS A 155 -7.59 -3.46 -15.56
CA LYS A 155 -8.31 -4.10 -14.45
C LYS A 155 -8.47 -3.11 -13.32
N LYS A 156 -9.71 -2.98 -12.83
CA LYS A 156 -10.06 -2.10 -11.72
C LYS A 156 -9.72 -2.77 -10.39
N TRP A 157 -8.93 -2.10 -9.58
CA TRP A 157 -8.56 -2.49 -8.23
C TRP A 157 -9.09 -1.49 -7.21
N GLN A 158 -9.71 -1.97 -6.15
CA GLN A 158 -9.93 -1.19 -4.94
C GLN A 158 -8.78 -1.46 -3.99
N ILE A 159 -8.04 -0.42 -3.64
CA ILE A 159 -6.94 -0.53 -2.66
C ILE A 159 -7.38 0.19 -1.38
N ASN A 160 -7.29 -0.51 -0.25
CA ASN A 160 -7.59 0.03 1.07
C ASN A 160 -6.36 -0.09 1.96
N TYR A 161 -5.90 1.02 2.50
CA TYR A 161 -4.78 1.10 3.44
C TYR A 161 -5.33 1.13 4.86
N THR A 162 -5.03 0.10 5.65
CA THR A 162 -5.63 -0.08 6.99
C THR A 162 -4.72 0.34 8.13
N SER A 163 -3.41 0.35 7.91
CA SER A 163 -2.46 0.86 8.90
C SER A 163 -1.17 1.36 8.26
N TYR A 164 -0.48 2.23 9.00
CA TYR A 164 0.77 2.86 8.63
C TYR A 164 1.80 2.74 9.75
N ILE A 165 3.07 2.71 9.38
CA ILE A 165 4.22 2.86 10.29
C ILE A 165 5.01 4.10 9.88
N GLN A 166 5.69 4.71 10.83
CA GLN A 166 6.64 5.79 10.56
C GLN A 166 8.05 5.22 10.53
N LYS A 167 8.72 5.31 9.38
CA LYS A 167 10.09 4.82 9.20
C LYS A 167 10.84 5.71 8.20
N HIS A 168 12.10 5.99 8.45
CA HIS A 168 12.96 6.84 7.59
C HIS A 168 12.36 8.24 7.27
N GLY A 169 11.56 8.79 8.19
CA GLY A 169 10.90 10.08 8.00
C GLY A 169 9.67 10.05 7.09
N PHE A 170 9.18 8.85 6.72
CA PHE A 170 7.98 8.64 5.91
C PHE A 170 6.90 7.89 6.69
N TRP A 171 5.65 8.17 6.35
CA TRP A 171 4.53 7.30 6.67
C TRP A 171 4.41 6.22 5.58
N LEU A 172 4.65 4.97 5.94
CA LEU A 172 4.65 3.83 5.03
C LEU A 172 3.50 2.90 5.35
N PRO A 173 2.78 2.38 4.35
CA PRO A 173 1.77 1.37 4.60
C PRO A 173 2.36 0.16 5.33
N ASN A 174 1.67 -0.26 6.40
CA ASN A 174 2.00 -1.48 7.15
C ASN A 174 0.99 -2.60 6.83
N ALA A 175 -0.27 -2.24 6.53
CA ALA A 175 -1.26 -3.20 6.09
C ALA A 175 -2.18 -2.58 5.04
N LEU A 176 -2.40 -3.34 3.96
CA LEU A 176 -3.29 -2.94 2.88
C LEU A 176 -4.02 -4.16 2.30
N THR A 177 -5.12 -3.89 1.62
CA THR A 177 -5.91 -4.88 0.92
C THR A 177 -6.20 -4.40 -0.49
N LEU A 178 -5.90 -5.23 -1.49
CA LEU A 178 -6.31 -5.03 -2.88
C LEU A 178 -7.51 -5.95 -3.15
N THR A 179 -8.52 -5.42 -3.82
CA THR A 179 -9.70 -6.20 -4.22
C THR A 179 -9.97 -5.98 -5.71
N HIS A 180 -10.13 -7.07 -6.45
CA HIS A 180 -10.54 -7.08 -7.85
C HIS A 180 -11.58 -8.18 -8.05
N GLN A 181 -12.81 -7.80 -8.37
CA GLN A 181 -13.94 -8.74 -8.45
C GLN A 181 -14.07 -9.59 -7.16
N LYS A 182 -13.94 -10.91 -7.27
CA LYS A 182 -14.00 -11.87 -6.17
C LYS A 182 -12.63 -12.16 -5.53
N ILE A 183 -11.55 -11.58 -6.08
CA ILE A 183 -10.19 -11.74 -5.57
C ILE A 183 -9.90 -10.68 -4.52
N LYS A 184 -9.34 -11.10 -3.39
CA LYS A 184 -8.85 -10.22 -2.32
C LYS A 184 -7.42 -10.61 -1.97
N ILE A 185 -6.53 -9.62 -1.98
CA ILE A 185 -5.13 -9.79 -1.60
C ILE A 185 -4.89 -8.93 -0.36
N LYS A 186 -4.56 -9.56 0.76
CA LYS A 186 -4.17 -8.87 2.00
C LYS A 186 -2.65 -8.88 2.11
N ILE A 187 -2.07 -7.73 2.35
CA ILE A 187 -0.63 -7.58 2.50
C ILE A 187 -0.34 -6.92 3.84
N LYS A 188 0.63 -7.46 4.56
CA LYS A 188 1.21 -6.87 5.76
C LYS A 188 2.71 -6.67 5.53
N LEU A 189 3.17 -5.43 5.70
CA LEU A 189 4.55 -5.00 5.44
C LEU A 189 5.19 -4.58 6.76
N TYR A 190 6.44 -4.96 7.01
CA TYR A 190 7.08 -4.64 8.26
C TYR A 190 8.51 -4.14 8.14
N ASP A 191 9.24 -4.52 7.13
CA ASP A 191 10.60 -4.04 6.98
C ASP A 191 10.79 -3.34 5.64
N TRP A 192 10.90 -2.01 5.70
CA TRP A 192 11.16 -1.14 4.57
C TRP A 192 12.62 -0.69 4.60
N GLN A 193 13.29 -0.78 3.46
CA GLN A 193 14.64 -0.28 3.25
C GLN A 193 14.66 0.58 1.98
N PHE A 194 15.36 1.72 2.05
CA PHE A 194 15.57 2.65 0.95
C PHE A 194 17.07 2.85 0.74
N ASN A 195 17.54 2.83 -0.51
CA ASN A 195 18.93 2.99 -0.90
C ASN A 195 19.10 4.19 -1.84
#